data_f882fced3b1383e164f75b6be62cd890
#
_entry.id   f882fced3b1383e164f75b6be62cd890
#
_cell.length_a   1.000
_cell.length_b   1.000
_cell.length_c   1.000
_cell.angle_alpha   90.00
_cell.angle_beta   90.00
_cell.angle_gamma   90.00
#
_symmetry.space_group_name_H-M   'P 1'
#
loop_
_entity.id
_entity.type
_entity.pdbx_description
1 polymer ?
#
loop_
_entity_poly.entity_id
_entity_poly.type
_entity_poly.pdbx_seq_one_letter_code
_entity_poly.pdbx_strand_id
1 'polypeptide(L)'
;DARGGGTSGCVETGAFGKENYNLTGYFNLPKALELALHDGRDPRTGRAIGPATGDPEKFAAFDDLYAAFERQVAHFVDLKHAGNCVIEELFATRLPAPFLSLLIDDCIAAGKDYHAGGARYNTAYIMGVGLGSVTDALAAVDHHVFRERSCGMGALLEAMRADFVGHERLRGLLLNRTPKYGNDDDRADAIMRRVFETYFRAIDGRENTRGGKYHIDLLPTTCHVYFGSVMGAMPDGRK
;
A
#
# COMPACT_ATOMS: atom_id res chain seq x y z
N ASP A 1 5.82 -25.39 16.79
CA ASP A 1 5.00 -25.00 15.62
C ASP A 1 5.81 -24.75 14.35
N ALA A 2 7.11 -24.54 14.46
CA ALA A 2 7.99 -24.33 13.29
C ALA A 2 7.92 -25.46 12.23
N ARG A 3 7.61 -26.69 12.60
CA ARG A 3 7.48 -27.83 11.67
C ARG A 3 6.18 -27.81 10.85
N GLY A 4 5.17 -27.11 11.31
CA GLY A 4 3.87 -26.98 10.64
C GLY A 4 3.67 -25.62 9.98
N GLY A 5 4.72 -24.79 9.92
CA GLY A 5 4.66 -23.47 9.31
C GLY A 5 4.86 -23.52 7.81
N GLY A 6 4.27 -22.55 7.12
CA GLY A 6 4.39 -22.36 5.68
C GLY A 6 3.57 -21.20 5.20
N THR A 7 3.58 -20.97 3.89
CA THR A 7 2.73 -19.98 3.26
C THR A 7 1.39 -20.58 2.84
N SER A 8 0.34 -19.79 2.93
CA SER A 8 -1.00 -20.12 2.48
C SER A 8 -1.45 -19.08 1.45
N GLY A 9 -2.31 -19.52 0.55
CA GLY A 9 -2.83 -18.65 -0.50
C GLY A 9 -1.72 -18.09 -1.37
N CYS A 10 -1.30 -16.87 -1.09
CA CYS A 10 -0.26 -16.17 -1.84
C CYS A 10 1.07 -16.15 -1.06
N VAL A 11 1.16 -15.37 0.01
CA VAL A 11 2.39 -15.14 0.76
C VAL A 11 2.17 -15.06 2.28
N GLU A 12 0.93 -15.19 2.73
CA GLU A 12 0.60 -15.19 4.15
C GLU A 12 1.28 -16.35 4.84
N THR A 13 2.18 -16.07 5.77
CA THR A 13 2.94 -17.07 6.51
C THR A 13 2.27 -17.39 7.82
N GLY A 14 2.05 -18.66 8.11
CA GLY A 14 1.39 -19.07 9.34
C GLY A 14 1.65 -20.52 9.73
N ALA A 15 1.09 -20.91 10.89
CA ALA A 15 1.15 -22.25 11.42
C ALA A 15 -0.12 -23.04 11.04
N PHE A 16 0.01 -23.99 10.11
CA PHE A 16 -1.12 -24.78 9.61
C PHE A 16 -1.88 -25.48 10.73
N GLY A 17 -3.20 -25.38 10.71
CA GLY A 17 -4.10 -25.95 11.71
C GLY A 17 -4.06 -25.26 13.08
N LYS A 18 -3.30 -24.19 13.26
CA LYS A 18 -3.12 -23.49 14.55
C LYS A 18 -3.34 -21.99 14.46
N GLU A 19 -3.46 -21.45 13.27
CA GLU A 19 -3.49 -20.01 13.03
C GLU A 19 -4.68 -19.59 12.19
N ASN A 20 -5.26 -18.50 12.60
CA ASN A 20 -6.14 -17.68 11.77
C ASN A 20 -5.28 -16.56 11.17
N TYR A 21 -4.86 -16.70 9.91
CA TYR A 21 -4.06 -15.71 9.17
C TYR A 21 -4.84 -15.21 7.96
N ASN A 22 -5.59 -14.15 8.17
CA ASN A 22 -6.50 -13.62 7.18
C ASN A 22 -5.86 -12.48 6.38
N LEU A 23 -5.94 -12.57 5.05
CA LEU A 23 -5.77 -11.40 4.19
C LEU A 23 -7.00 -10.50 4.33
N THR A 24 -6.82 -9.32 4.93
CA THR A 24 -7.93 -8.40 5.24
C THR A 24 -8.12 -7.33 4.17
N GLY A 25 -7.47 -7.49 3.03
CA GLY A 25 -7.62 -6.70 1.83
C GLY A 25 -6.37 -5.98 1.37
N TYR A 26 -6.54 -5.16 0.35
CA TYR A 26 -5.46 -4.56 -0.43
C TYR A 26 -5.33 -3.06 -0.14
N PHE A 27 -4.10 -2.53 -0.28
CA PHE A 27 -3.77 -1.12 -0.15
C PHE A 27 -3.08 -0.62 -1.42
N ASN A 28 -3.63 0.42 -2.05
CA ASN A 28 -3.08 1.02 -3.27
C ASN A 28 -2.00 2.05 -2.92
N LEU A 29 -0.73 1.63 -2.87
CA LEU A 29 0.40 2.51 -2.58
C LEU A 29 0.55 3.67 -3.60
N PRO A 30 0.46 3.44 -4.92
CA PRO A 30 0.49 4.51 -5.89
C PRO A 30 -0.60 5.58 -5.69
N LYS A 31 -1.80 5.19 -5.25
CA LYS A 31 -2.89 6.16 -4.97
C LYS A 31 -2.53 7.12 -3.84
N ALA A 32 -1.81 6.67 -2.83
CA ALA A 32 -1.33 7.55 -1.76
C ALA A 32 -0.36 8.61 -2.30
N LEU A 33 0.51 8.25 -3.27
CA LEU A 33 1.38 9.22 -3.94
C LEU A 33 0.59 10.17 -4.85
N GLU A 34 -0.37 9.66 -5.61
CA GLU A 34 -1.25 10.51 -6.43
C GLU A 34 -1.94 11.57 -5.58
N LEU A 35 -2.43 11.20 -4.40
CA LEU A 35 -3.05 12.16 -3.47
C LEU A 35 -2.04 13.14 -2.86
N ALA A 36 -0.82 12.72 -2.57
CA ALA A 36 0.25 13.62 -2.13
C ALA A 36 0.60 14.66 -3.20
N LEU A 37 0.58 14.27 -4.48
CA LEU A 37 0.80 15.16 -5.63
C LEU A 37 -0.40 16.08 -5.93
N HIS A 38 -1.53 15.94 -5.24
CA HIS A 38 -2.76 16.71 -5.44
C HIS A 38 -3.34 17.23 -4.12
N ASP A 39 -2.50 17.43 -3.09
CA ASP A 39 -2.90 17.97 -1.78
C ASP A 39 -4.12 17.24 -1.17
N GLY A 40 -4.12 15.90 -1.23
CA GLY A 40 -5.20 15.06 -0.70
C GLY A 40 -6.45 14.98 -1.58
N ARG A 41 -6.44 15.60 -2.76
CA ARG A 41 -7.56 15.56 -3.71
C ARG A 41 -7.38 14.43 -4.74
N ASP A 42 -8.44 13.71 -4.97
CA ASP A 42 -8.48 12.75 -6.09
C ASP A 42 -8.65 13.51 -7.41
N PRO A 43 -7.67 13.46 -8.34
CA PRO A 43 -7.71 14.24 -9.57
C PRO A 43 -8.85 13.85 -10.52
N ARG A 44 -9.38 12.62 -10.40
CA ARG A 44 -10.48 12.12 -11.24
C ARG A 44 -11.84 12.65 -10.82
N THR A 45 -12.05 12.82 -9.52
CA THR A 45 -13.35 13.23 -8.96
C THR A 45 -13.34 14.66 -8.44
N GLY A 46 -12.17 15.27 -8.26
CA GLY A 46 -11.97 16.58 -7.64
C GLY A 46 -12.25 16.60 -6.13
N ARG A 47 -12.62 15.45 -5.53
CA ARG A 47 -12.97 15.38 -4.10
C ARG A 47 -11.73 15.32 -3.24
N ALA A 48 -11.75 16.03 -2.12
CA ALA A 48 -10.78 15.83 -1.04
C ALA A 48 -11.14 14.51 -0.34
N ILE A 49 -10.28 13.50 -0.46
CA ILE A 49 -10.45 12.18 0.13
C ILE A 49 -9.33 11.82 1.11
N GLY A 50 -8.18 12.50 1.00
CA GLY A 50 -7.07 12.40 1.93
C GLY A 50 -6.81 13.72 2.67
N PRO A 51 -5.90 13.75 3.64
CA PRO A 51 -5.50 14.98 4.33
C PRO A 51 -4.82 15.95 3.37
N ALA A 52 -5.01 17.25 3.59
CA ALA A 52 -4.21 18.27 2.92
C ALA A 52 -2.73 18.13 3.32
N THR A 53 -1.85 17.97 2.34
CA THR A 53 -0.42 17.72 2.57
C THR A 53 0.48 18.82 2.03
N GLY A 54 -0.11 19.83 1.43
CA GLY A 54 0.56 21.01 0.87
C GLY A 54 0.61 20.98 -0.65
N ASP A 55 0.84 22.15 -1.21
CA ASP A 55 0.98 22.36 -2.66
C ASP A 55 2.32 21.78 -3.14
N PRO A 56 2.34 20.75 -3.99
CA PRO A 56 3.57 20.10 -4.42
C PRO A 56 4.51 21.02 -5.22
N GLU A 57 3.99 22.09 -5.85
CA GLU A 57 4.82 23.07 -6.54
C GLU A 57 5.66 23.93 -5.58
N LYS A 58 5.33 23.93 -4.28
CA LYS A 58 6.05 24.64 -3.23
C LYS A 58 7.02 23.77 -2.45
N PHE A 59 7.09 22.50 -2.75
CA PHE A 59 8.06 21.62 -2.10
C PHE A 59 9.48 21.99 -2.52
N ALA A 60 10.34 22.25 -1.54
CA ALA A 60 11.71 22.67 -1.77
C ALA A 60 12.66 21.48 -2.04
N ALA A 61 12.33 20.32 -1.51
CA ALA A 61 13.13 19.10 -1.59
C ALA A 61 12.25 17.85 -1.81
N PHE A 62 12.87 16.78 -2.28
CA PHE A 62 12.21 15.47 -2.40
C PHE A 62 11.59 14.99 -1.08
N ASP A 63 12.24 15.30 0.04
CA ASP A 63 11.75 14.90 1.36
C ASP A 63 10.42 15.57 1.74
N ASP A 64 10.11 16.75 1.21
CA ASP A 64 8.80 17.40 1.43
C ASP A 64 7.67 16.60 0.76
N LEU A 65 7.89 16.17 -0.48
CA LEU A 65 6.96 15.27 -1.18
C LEU A 65 6.85 13.91 -0.47
N TYR A 66 8.00 13.39 -0.05
CA TYR A 66 8.00 12.10 0.63
C TYR A 66 7.24 12.15 1.96
N ALA A 67 7.40 13.21 2.75
CA ALA A 67 6.62 13.44 3.96
C ALA A 67 5.12 13.59 3.69
N ALA A 68 4.75 14.23 2.57
CA ALA A 68 3.36 14.28 2.12
C ALA A 68 2.81 12.89 1.80
N PHE A 69 3.59 12.06 1.10
CA PHE A 69 3.25 10.65 0.82
C PHE A 69 3.08 9.84 2.12
N GLU A 70 4.00 9.95 3.07
CA GLU A 70 3.92 9.27 4.38
C GLU A 70 2.63 9.62 5.13
N ARG A 71 2.23 10.89 5.11
CA ARG A 71 0.97 11.33 5.74
C ARG A 71 -0.27 10.74 5.07
N GLN A 72 -0.27 10.60 3.74
CA GLN A 72 -1.36 9.93 3.02
C GLN A 72 -1.42 8.44 3.39
N VAL A 73 -0.27 7.75 3.38
CA VAL A 73 -0.20 6.33 3.77
C VAL A 73 -0.73 6.14 5.18
N ALA A 74 -0.25 6.91 6.15
CA ALA A 74 -0.68 6.80 7.54
C ALA A 74 -2.20 6.99 7.69
N HIS A 75 -2.76 8.03 7.08
CA HIS A 75 -4.19 8.33 7.11
C HIS A 75 -5.05 7.16 6.58
N PHE A 76 -4.71 6.65 5.40
CA PHE A 76 -5.51 5.56 4.81
C PHE A 76 -5.28 4.21 5.49
N VAL A 77 -4.11 3.99 6.09
CA VAL A 77 -3.88 2.82 6.94
C VAL A 77 -4.74 2.89 8.20
N ASP A 78 -4.86 4.06 8.84
CA ASP A 78 -5.74 4.24 10.00
C ASP A 78 -7.20 3.95 9.66
N LEU A 79 -7.70 4.48 8.55
CA LEU A 79 -9.06 4.21 8.08
C LEU A 79 -9.27 2.73 7.76
N LYS A 80 -8.29 2.10 7.08
CA LYS A 80 -8.38 0.69 6.74
C LYS A 80 -8.36 -0.20 7.98
N HIS A 81 -7.49 0.09 8.95
CA HIS A 81 -7.42 -0.64 10.21
C HIS A 81 -8.75 -0.55 10.97
N ALA A 82 -9.30 0.66 11.12
CA ALA A 82 -10.59 0.85 11.77
C ALA A 82 -11.73 0.08 11.06
N GLY A 83 -11.77 0.14 9.73
CA GLY A 83 -12.73 -0.60 8.92
C GLY A 83 -12.57 -2.12 9.05
N ASN A 84 -11.34 -2.60 9.05
CA ASN A 84 -11.04 -4.02 9.25
C ASN A 84 -11.50 -4.52 10.63
N CYS A 85 -11.27 -3.76 11.69
CA CYS A 85 -11.75 -4.12 13.04
C CYS A 85 -13.28 -4.28 13.07
N VAL A 86 -14.02 -3.39 12.41
CA VAL A 86 -15.49 -3.53 12.30
C VAL A 86 -15.87 -4.79 11.53
N ILE A 87 -15.18 -5.10 10.44
CA ILE A 87 -15.43 -6.31 9.66
C ILE A 87 -15.11 -7.57 10.48
N GLU A 88 -14.02 -7.61 11.20
CA GLU A 88 -13.64 -8.72 12.08
C GLU A 88 -14.71 -8.97 13.15
N GLU A 89 -15.21 -7.93 13.79
CA GLU A 89 -16.30 -8.03 14.77
C GLU A 89 -17.60 -8.57 14.14
N LEU A 90 -17.92 -8.16 12.92
CA LEU A 90 -19.08 -8.70 12.19
C LEU A 90 -18.90 -10.20 11.88
N PHE A 91 -17.71 -10.63 11.46
CA PHE A 91 -17.42 -12.05 11.26
C PHE A 91 -17.53 -12.83 12.56
N ALA A 92 -16.94 -12.34 13.65
CA ALA A 92 -17.00 -13.00 14.95
C ALA A 92 -18.43 -13.17 15.50
N THR A 93 -19.30 -12.18 15.26
CA THR A 93 -20.64 -12.15 15.87
C THR A 93 -21.77 -12.63 14.95
N ARG A 94 -21.61 -12.51 13.63
CA ARG A 94 -22.68 -12.77 12.64
C ARG A 94 -22.37 -13.93 11.70
N LEU A 95 -21.13 -14.29 11.53
CA LEU A 95 -20.66 -15.28 10.55
C LEU A 95 -19.71 -16.29 11.20
N PRO A 96 -20.12 -17.00 12.27
CA PRO A 96 -19.26 -18.00 12.89
C PRO A 96 -18.95 -19.12 11.90
N ALA A 97 -17.76 -19.72 12.05
CA ALA A 97 -17.28 -20.82 11.23
C ALA A 97 -17.09 -22.12 12.06
N PRO A 98 -18.18 -22.74 12.55
CA PRO A 98 -18.10 -23.84 13.50
C PRO A 98 -17.38 -25.07 12.93
N PHE A 99 -17.59 -25.40 11.65
CA PHE A 99 -16.89 -26.53 11.02
C PHE A 99 -15.38 -26.27 10.92
N LEU A 100 -14.97 -25.05 10.54
CA LEU A 100 -13.55 -24.69 10.51
C LEU A 100 -12.96 -24.69 11.92
N SER A 101 -13.70 -24.23 12.91
CA SER A 101 -13.28 -24.22 14.33
C SER A 101 -13.00 -25.61 14.87
N LEU A 102 -13.65 -26.67 14.34
CA LEU A 102 -13.33 -28.08 14.71
C LEU A 102 -11.96 -28.53 14.19
N LEU A 103 -11.45 -27.91 13.13
CA LEU A 103 -10.22 -28.31 12.44
C LEU A 103 -9.00 -27.49 12.88
N ILE A 104 -9.21 -26.43 13.68
CA ILE A 104 -8.15 -25.52 14.13
C ILE A 104 -7.89 -25.77 15.62
N ASP A 105 -6.62 -25.99 15.95
CA ASP A 105 -6.18 -26.22 17.33
C ASP A 105 -6.61 -25.06 18.24
N ASP A 106 -6.98 -25.43 19.46
CA ASP A 106 -7.36 -24.56 20.56
C ASP A 106 -8.78 -23.95 20.48
N CYS A 107 -9.44 -23.90 19.32
CA CYS A 107 -10.80 -23.36 19.21
C CYS A 107 -11.79 -24.07 20.15
N ILE A 108 -11.79 -25.41 20.18
CA ILE A 108 -12.65 -26.20 21.05
C ILE A 108 -12.26 -26.00 22.52
N ALA A 109 -10.97 -26.07 22.84
CA ALA A 109 -10.47 -25.91 24.20
C ALA A 109 -10.75 -24.52 24.77
N ALA A 110 -10.68 -23.50 23.94
CA ALA A 110 -10.99 -22.12 24.29
C ALA A 110 -12.51 -21.82 24.31
N GLY A 111 -13.34 -22.71 23.76
CA GLY A 111 -14.78 -22.46 23.56
C GLY A 111 -15.07 -21.25 22.67
N LYS A 112 -14.19 -20.99 21.72
CA LYS A 112 -14.27 -19.81 20.83
C LYS A 112 -14.23 -20.22 19.36
N ASP A 113 -15.06 -19.55 18.56
CA ASP A 113 -15.03 -19.70 17.10
C ASP A 113 -13.72 -19.19 16.50
N TYR A 114 -13.37 -19.74 15.34
CA TYR A 114 -12.22 -19.32 14.54
C TYR A 114 -12.17 -17.81 14.30
N HIS A 115 -13.32 -17.20 13.95
CA HIS A 115 -13.41 -15.76 13.74
C HIS A 115 -13.43 -14.94 15.04
N ALA A 116 -13.70 -15.57 16.18
CA ALA A 116 -13.71 -14.92 17.49
C ALA A 116 -12.37 -15.05 18.25
N GLY A 117 -11.31 -15.44 17.56
CA GLY A 117 -9.99 -15.58 18.17
C GLY A 117 -9.79 -16.91 18.92
N GLY A 118 -10.46 -17.98 18.47
CA GLY A 118 -10.31 -19.32 19.06
C GLY A 118 -9.01 -20.03 18.70
N ALA A 119 -8.38 -19.65 17.59
CA ALA A 119 -7.09 -20.21 17.16
C ALA A 119 -5.96 -19.81 18.12
N ARG A 120 -4.87 -20.61 18.14
CA ARG A 120 -3.67 -20.32 18.94
C ARG A 120 -3.01 -19.02 18.55
N TYR A 121 -2.93 -18.75 17.24
CA TYR A 121 -2.40 -17.53 16.65
C TYR A 121 -3.49 -16.87 15.79
N ASN A 122 -3.59 -15.57 15.87
CA ASN A 122 -4.63 -14.79 15.19
C ASN A 122 -4.03 -13.62 14.45
N THR A 123 -3.45 -13.89 13.29
CA THR A 123 -2.75 -12.91 12.46
C THR A 123 -3.69 -12.32 11.40
N ALA A 124 -3.49 -11.07 11.07
CA ALA A 124 -4.16 -10.39 9.96
C ALA A 124 -3.13 -9.75 9.04
N TYR A 125 -3.38 -9.77 7.74
CA TYR A 125 -2.47 -9.20 6.74
C TYR A 125 -3.17 -8.11 5.93
N ILE A 126 -2.44 -7.01 5.66
CA ILE A 126 -2.85 -6.00 4.69
C ILE A 126 -1.84 -5.99 3.55
N MET A 127 -2.31 -6.31 2.35
CA MET A 127 -1.46 -6.40 1.17
C MET A 127 -1.25 -5.04 0.52
N GLY A 128 0.00 -4.59 0.48
CA GLY A 128 0.42 -3.41 -0.29
C GLY A 128 0.62 -3.77 -1.76
N VAL A 129 -0.02 -3.02 -2.64
CA VAL A 129 0.04 -3.23 -4.08
C VAL A 129 0.66 -2.03 -4.76
N GLY A 130 1.55 -2.27 -5.73
CA GLY A 130 2.17 -1.23 -6.53
C GLY A 130 3.47 -0.68 -5.94
N LEU A 131 4.21 -1.47 -5.14
CA LEU A 131 5.51 -1.07 -4.58
C LEU A 131 6.48 -0.60 -5.67
N GLY A 132 6.65 -1.38 -6.75
CA GLY A 132 7.50 -0.99 -7.88
C GLY A 132 7.02 0.27 -8.59
N SER A 133 5.70 0.40 -8.79
CA SER A 133 5.13 1.57 -9.46
C SER A 133 5.31 2.86 -8.65
N VAL A 134 5.05 2.82 -7.34
CA VAL A 134 5.26 4.00 -6.47
C VAL A 134 6.73 4.34 -6.33
N THR A 135 7.61 3.33 -6.30
CA THR A 135 9.06 3.53 -6.27
C THR A 135 9.55 4.23 -7.54
N ASP A 136 9.18 3.73 -8.71
CA ASP A 136 9.56 4.34 -10.00
C ASP A 136 9.02 5.77 -10.12
N ALA A 137 7.79 6.01 -9.67
CA ALA A 137 7.18 7.34 -9.67
C ALA A 137 7.91 8.33 -8.74
N LEU A 138 8.24 7.90 -7.53
CA LEU A 138 9.04 8.70 -6.59
C LEU A 138 10.46 8.94 -7.12
N ALA A 139 11.09 7.91 -7.71
CA ALA A 139 12.40 8.04 -8.33
C ALA A 139 12.39 9.02 -9.50
N ALA A 140 11.31 9.06 -10.30
CA ALA A 140 11.15 10.03 -11.37
C ALA A 140 11.11 11.46 -10.84
N VAL A 141 10.35 11.71 -9.77
CA VAL A 141 10.28 13.05 -9.16
C VAL A 141 11.61 13.43 -8.52
N ASP A 142 12.24 12.55 -7.73
CA ASP A 142 13.55 12.82 -7.14
C ASP A 142 14.58 13.17 -8.22
N HIS A 143 14.68 12.32 -9.25
CA HIS A 143 15.68 12.47 -10.29
C HIS A 143 15.44 13.70 -11.16
N HIS A 144 14.24 13.83 -11.74
CA HIS A 144 13.97 14.84 -12.77
C HIS A 144 13.57 16.21 -12.23
N VAL A 145 12.91 16.27 -11.07
CA VAL A 145 12.45 17.55 -10.51
C VAL A 145 13.47 18.12 -9.53
N PHE A 146 13.96 17.31 -8.59
CA PHE A 146 14.80 17.83 -7.50
C PHE A 146 16.31 17.76 -7.80
N ARG A 147 16.81 16.68 -8.41
CA ARG A 147 18.25 16.51 -8.67
C ARG A 147 18.69 17.13 -10.00
N GLU A 148 18.23 16.56 -11.12
CA GLU A 148 18.65 17.00 -12.46
C GLU A 148 17.94 18.28 -12.93
N ARG A 149 16.80 18.59 -12.32
CA ARG A 149 15.96 19.75 -12.69
C ARG A 149 15.64 19.80 -14.17
N SER A 150 15.47 18.61 -14.78
CA SER A 150 15.14 18.48 -16.20
C SER A 150 13.70 18.83 -16.53
N CYS A 151 12.81 18.88 -15.51
CA CYS A 151 11.48 19.48 -15.58
C CYS A 151 11.10 20.10 -14.23
N GLY A 152 10.18 21.07 -14.24
CA GLY A 152 9.59 21.61 -13.02
C GLY A 152 8.41 20.77 -12.55
N MET A 153 8.07 20.83 -11.24
CA MET A 153 6.92 20.12 -10.66
C MET A 153 5.61 20.52 -11.38
N GLY A 154 5.36 21.82 -11.62
CA GLY A 154 4.15 22.27 -12.31
C GLY A 154 4.02 21.69 -13.72
N ALA A 155 5.12 21.65 -14.50
CA ALA A 155 5.12 21.05 -15.84
C ALA A 155 4.86 19.53 -15.81
N LEU A 156 5.38 18.83 -14.79
CA LEU A 156 5.11 17.42 -14.59
C LEU A 156 3.63 17.17 -14.26
N LEU A 157 3.07 17.94 -13.33
CA LEU A 157 1.65 17.83 -12.95
C LEU A 157 0.70 18.17 -14.11
N GLU A 158 1.05 19.17 -14.93
CA GLU A 158 0.30 19.51 -16.13
C GLU A 158 0.30 18.36 -17.13
N ALA A 159 1.46 17.80 -17.41
CA ALA A 159 1.60 16.65 -18.31
C ALA A 159 0.81 15.43 -17.80
N MET A 160 0.84 15.14 -16.49
CA MET A 160 0.06 14.07 -15.88
C MET A 160 -1.45 14.32 -16.03
N ARG A 161 -1.94 15.55 -15.81
CA ARG A 161 -3.37 15.89 -16.01
C ARG A 161 -3.81 15.69 -17.46
N ALA A 162 -2.92 15.92 -18.42
CA ALA A 162 -3.17 15.69 -19.84
C ALA A 162 -2.94 14.22 -20.27
N ASP A 163 -2.67 13.31 -19.33
CA ASP A 163 -2.29 11.90 -19.62
C ASP A 163 -1.11 11.84 -20.62
N PHE A 164 -0.20 12.80 -20.50
CA PHE A 164 0.95 13.06 -21.37
C PHE A 164 0.63 13.35 -22.83
N VAL A 165 -0.64 13.59 -23.18
CA VAL A 165 -1.02 14.03 -24.53
C VAL A 165 -0.46 15.44 -24.78
N GLY A 166 0.35 15.60 -25.83
CA GLY A 166 1.09 16.84 -26.12
C GLY A 166 2.37 17.01 -25.30
N HIS A 167 2.71 16.05 -24.45
CA HIS A 167 3.92 16.06 -23.63
C HIS A 167 4.80 14.80 -23.86
N GLU A 168 4.78 14.26 -25.08
CA GLU A 168 5.42 12.98 -25.44
C GLU A 168 6.93 13.00 -25.19
N ARG A 169 7.58 14.16 -25.38
CA ARG A 169 9.02 14.32 -25.10
C ARG A 169 9.31 14.15 -23.60
N LEU A 170 8.51 14.79 -22.74
CA LEU A 170 8.64 14.63 -21.29
C LEU A 170 8.36 13.18 -20.88
N ARG A 171 7.29 12.59 -21.39
CA ARG A 171 6.98 11.18 -21.15
C ARG A 171 8.13 10.26 -21.54
N GLY A 172 8.72 10.48 -22.72
CA GLY A 172 9.87 9.71 -23.18
C GLY A 172 11.10 9.87 -22.28
N LEU A 173 11.34 11.06 -21.73
CA LEU A 173 12.38 11.31 -20.74
C LEU A 173 12.13 10.50 -19.46
N LEU A 174 10.92 10.59 -18.88
CA LEU A 174 10.53 9.90 -17.67
C LEU A 174 10.60 8.37 -17.82
N LEU A 175 10.14 7.83 -18.94
CA LEU A 175 10.16 6.39 -19.21
C LEU A 175 11.57 5.84 -19.36
N ASN A 176 12.50 6.58 -20.00
CA ASN A 176 13.78 6.03 -20.45
C ASN A 176 14.99 6.50 -19.62
N ARG A 177 14.86 7.54 -18.79
CA ARG A 177 15.98 8.12 -18.05
C ARG A 177 15.82 8.10 -16.53
N THR A 178 14.66 7.67 -16.03
CA THR A 178 14.44 7.47 -14.59
C THR A 178 15.16 6.23 -14.10
N PRO A 179 15.88 6.28 -12.96
CA PRO A 179 16.30 5.09 -12.24
C PRO A 179 15.08 4.23 -11.87
N LYS A 180 15.11 2.94 -12.15
CA LYS A 180 13.94 2.07 -11.93
C LYS A 180 14.27 0.90 -11.01
N TYR A 181 13.34 0.60 -10.13
CA TYR A 181 13.40 -0.55 -9.25
C TYR A 181 13.42 -1.86 -10.07
N GLY A 182 14.25 -2.80 -9.62
CA GLY A 182 14.40 -4.10 -10.27
C GLY A 182 15.49 -4.14 -11.37
N ASN A 183 16.24 -3.04 -11.54
CA ASN A 183 17.33 -2.95 -12.52
C ASN A 183 18.72 -2.80 -11.88
N ASP A 184 18.88 -3.23 -10.61
CA ASP A 184 20.13 -3.13 -9.86
C ASP A 184 20.67 -1.67 -9.80
N ASP A 185 19.75 -0.73 -9.51
CA ASP A 185 20.06 0.70 -9.36
C ASP A 185 19.84 1.12 -7.90
N ASP A 186 20.93 1.35 -7.18
CA ASP A 186 20.93 1.70 -5.75
C ASP A 186 20.02 2.91 -5.43
N ARG A 187 19.85 3.84 -6.37
CA ARG A 187 18.99 5.03 -6.18
C ARG A 187 17.53 4.65 -6.09
N ALA A 188 17.06 3.79 -6.99
CA ALA A 188 15.71 3.28 -6.96
C ALA A 188 15.49 2.32 -5.79
N ASP A 189 16.46 1.45 -5.51
CA ASP A 189 16.40 0.49 -4.40
C ASP A 189 16.36 1.17 -3.03
N ALA A 190 17.07 2.30 -2.86
CA ALA A 190 16.99 3.09 -1.63
C ALA A 190 15.60 3.68 -1.41
N ILE A 191 14.94 4.16 -2.48
CA ILE A 191 13.56 4.67 -2.43
C ILE A 191 12.59 3.52 -2.11
N MET A 192 12.76 2.35 -2.74
CA MET A 192 11.94 1.17 -2.46
C MET A 192 12.01 0.76 -0.99
N ARG A 193 13.23 0.67 -0.43
CA ARG A 193 13.40 0.35 1.00
C ARG A 193 12.70 1.37 1.88
N ARG A 194 12.78 2.65 1.55
CA ARG A 194 12.10 3.71 2.29
C ARG A 194 10.56 3.56 2.22
N VAL A 195 10.00 3.24 1.04
CA VAL A 195 8.56 2.97 0.88
C VAL A 195 8.13 1.74 1.66
N PHE A 196 8.93 0.67 1.60
CA PHE A 196 8.69 -0.54 2.41
C PHE A 196 8.63 -0.20 3.90
N GLU A 197 9.63 0.51 4.42
CA GLU A 197 9.70 0.91 5.83
C GLU A 197 8.53 1.79 6.26
N THR A 198 8.11 2.72 5.40
CA THR A 198 6.94 3.58 5.66
C THR A 198 5.68 2.73 5.80
N TYR A 199 5.45 1.81 4.88
CA TYR A 199 4.28 0.94 4.89
C TYR A 199 4.33 -0.06 6.06
N PHE A 200 5.49 -0.67 6.30
CA PHE A 200 5.72 -1.58 7.41
C PHE A 200 5.41 -0.92 8.76
N ARG A 201 6.03 0.22 9.04
CA ARG A 201 5.82 0.95 10.31
C ARG A 201 4.37 1.41 10.51
N ALA A 202 3.67 1.68 9.42
CA ALA A 202 2.27 2.11 9.52
C ALA A 202 1.33 0.97 9.94
N ILE A 203 1.66 -0.29 9.68
CA ILE A 203 0.76 -1.44 9.86
C ILE A 203 1.27 -2.43 10.90
N ASP A 204 2.55 -2.79 10.83
CA ASP A 204 3.08 -3.93 11.58
C ASP A 204 2.91 -3.75 13.09
N GLY A 205 2.42 -4.82 13.72
CA GLY A 205 2.21 -4.85 15.17
C GLY A 205 0.93 -4.19 15.66
N ARG A 206 0.08 -3.59 14.82
CA ARG A 206 -1.24 -3.10 15.24
C ARG A 206 -2.10 -4.26 15.71
N GLU A 207 -2.85 -4.06 16.78
CA GLU A 207 -3.73 -5.08 17.32
C GLU A 207 -4.94 -5.31 16.43
N ASN A 208 -5.36 -6.56 16.28
CA ASN A 208 -6.63 -6.94 15.69
C ASN A 208 -7.66 -7.31 16.77
N THR A 209 -8.92 -7.50 16.38
CA THR A 209 -10.00 -7.79 17.36
C THR A 209 -9.97 -9.22 17.88
N ARG A 210 -9.14 -10.09 17.32
CA ARG A 210 -9.03 -11.52 17.67
C ARG A 210 -7.90 -11.83 18.65
N GLY A 211 -7.23 -10.81 19.20
CA GLY A 211 -6.11 -10.97 20.13
C GLY A 211 -4.76 -11.24 19.47
N GLY A 212 -4.65 -10.96 18.18
CA GLY A 212 -3.40 -11.03 17.42
C GLY A 212 -3.03 -9.66 16.84
N LYS A 213 -2.21 -9.68 15.78
CA LYS A 213 -1.65 -8.46 15.20
C LYS A 213 -1.79 -8.43 13.67
N TYR A 214 -1.73 -7.21 13.13
CA TYR A 214 -1.58 -6.97 11.71
C TYR A 214 -0.13 -7.05 11.28
N HIS A 215 0.09 -7.61 10.11
CA HIS A 215 1.35 -7.63 9.37
C HIS A 215 1.11 -7.16 7.94
N ILE A 216 2.19 -6.96 7.19
CA ILE A 216 2.09 -6.60 5.77
C ILE A 216 2.41 -7.79 4.88
N ASP A 217 1.76 -7.78 3.71
CA ASP A 217 2.17 -8.51 2.53
C ASP A 217 2.46 -7.54 1.39
N LEU A 218 3.40 -7.89 0.54
CA LEU A 218 3.72 -7.14 -0.67
C LEU A 218 3.76 -8.10 -1.85
N LEU A 219 2.72 -8.11 -2.64
CA LEU A 219 2.57 -9.03 -3.76
C LEU A 219 1.92 -8.34 -4.95
N PRO A 220 2.48 -8.48 -6.18
CA PRO A 220 1.76 -8.11 -7.37
C PRO A 220 0.61 -9.09 -7.62
N THR A 221 -0.61 -8.56 -7.68
CA THR A 221 -1.84 -9.34 -7.91
C THR A 221 -2.68 -8.72 -9.01
N THR A 222 -3.69 -9.43 -9.52
CA THR A 222 -4.58 -8.90 -10.56
C THR A 222 -5.38 -7.67 -10.10
N CYS A 223 -5.46 -7.38 -8.81
CA CYS A 223 -6.11 -6.15 -8.32
C CYS A 223 -5.40 -4.87 -8.77
N HIS A 224 -4.14 -4.96 -9.24
CA HIS A 224 -3.44 -3.80 -9.82
C HIS A 224 -4.15 -3.26 -11.07
N VAL A 225 -4.87 -4.09 -11.81
CA VAL A 225 -5.67 -3.66 -12.96
C VAL A 225 -6.80 -2.73 -12.50
N TYR A 226 -7.53 -3.13 -11.47
CA TYR A 226 -8.57 -2.28 -10.88
C TYR A 226 -7.96 -1.01 -10.26
N PHE A 227 -6.87 -1.13 -9.52
CA PHE A 227 -6.21 0.02 -8.91
C PHE A 227 -5.69 1.01 -9.95
N GLY A 228 -5.11 0.53 -11.04
CA GLY A 228 -4.70 1.38 -12.17
C GLY A 228 -5.91 2.08 -12.83
N SER A 229 -7.05 1.39 -12.96
CA SER A 229 -8.25 1.95 -13.58
C SER A 229 -8.85 3.13 -12.80
N VAL A 230 -8.56 3.25 -11.49
CA VAL A 230 -9.05 4.35 -10.63
C VAL A 230 -7.99 5.44 -10.41
N MET A 231 -6.88 5.42 -11.17
CA MET A 231 -5.79 6.39 -11.09
C MET A 231 -5.64 7.16 -12.40
N GLY A 232 -4.96 8.30 -12.31
CA GLY A 232 -4.43 9.05 -13.45
C GLY A 232 -3.02 8.59 -13.85
N ALA A 233 -2.41 9.34 -14.75
CA ALA A 233 -1.00 9.14 -15.12
C ALA A 233 -0.09 9.42 -13.92
N MET A 234 1.03 8.69 -13.84
CA MET A 234 1.99 8.77 -12.75
C MET A 234 3.30 9.45 -13.21
N PRO A 235 4.11 9.97 -12.27
CA PRO A 235 5.35 10.70 -12.58
C PRO A 235 6.38 9.94 -13.41
N ASP A 236 6.31 8.61 -13.42
CA ASP A 236 7.21 7.75 -14.23
C ASP A 236 6.80 7.62 -15.71
N GLY A 237 5.74 8.32 -16.14
CA GLY A 237 5.23 8.31 -17.51
C GLY A 237 4.26 7.16 -17.83
N ARG A 238 3.85 6.37 -16.82
CA ARG A 238 2.88 5.27 -16.93
C ARG A 238 1.49 5.69 -16.44
N LYS A 239 0.51 4.86 -16.83
CA LYS A 239 -0.86 4.95 -16.36
C LYS A 239 -1.34 3.58 -15.96
#